data_d9fc2d5bca93f885402b17c076cc00d0
#
_entry.id   d9fc2d5bca93f885402b17c076cc00d0
#
_cell.length_a   1.000
_cell.length_b   1.000
_cell.length_c   1.000
_cell.angle_alpha   90.00
_cell.angle_beta   90.00
_cell.angle_gamma   90.00
#
_symmetry.space_group_name_H-M   'P 1'
#
loop_
_entity.id
_entity.type
_entity.pdbx_description
1 polymer ?
#
loop_
_entity_poly.entity_id
_entity_poly.type
_entity_poly.pdbx_seq_one_letter_code
_entity_poly.pdbx_strand_id
1 'polypeptide(L)' 'MALSKSADKLRHMIEKAIEDHKITRDEYDQIIHLATEDGHIDSQEQALLSVLQDMIATKLVKFVAS' A
#
# COMPACT_ATOMS: atom_id res chain seq x y z
N MET A 1 -7.85 15.62 14.10
CA MET A 1 -7.88 14.76 14.02
C MET A 1 -6.90 13.99 13.70
N ALA A 2 -6.54 13.30 14.26
CA ALA A 2 -5.37 12.63 14.02
C ALA A 2 -5.61 11.40 13.25
N LEU A 3 -4.90 11.26 12.22
CA LEU A 3 -4.85 10.01 11.52
C LEU A 3 -4.14 9.02 12.43
N SER A 4 -4.60 7.79 12.43
CA SER A 4 -3.89 6.78 13.18
C SER A 4 -2.51 6.59 12.55
N LYS A 5 -1.55 6.18 13.38
CA LYS A 5 -0.21 5.92 12.86
C LYS A 5 -0.21 4.83 11.81
N SER A 6 -1.12 3.88 11.94
CA SER A 6 -1.25 2.80 10.96
C SER A 6 -1.63 3.33 9.60
N ALA A 7 -2.58 4.25 9.56
CA ALA A 7 -3.02 4.82 8.29
C ALA A 7 -1.91 5.61 7.61
N ASP A 8 -1.17 6.37 8.39
CA ASP A 8 -0.07 7.15 7.86
C ASP A 8 1.04 6.26 7.32
N LYS A 9 1.35 5.20 8.05
CA LYS A 9 2.36 4.25 7.62
C LYS A 9 1.93 3.53 6.34
N LEU A 10 0.66 3.13 6.29
CA LEU A 10 0.12 2.44 5.12
C LEU A 10 0.24 3.32 3.88
N ARG A 11 -0.18 4.56 4.00
CA ARG A 11 -0.10 5.49 2.87
C ARG A 11 1.35 5.69 2.42
N HIS A 12 2.24 5.84 3.38
CA HIS A 12 3.64 6.06 3.09
C HIS A 12 4.24 4.89 2.32
N MET A 13 3.92 3.68 2.73
CA MET A 13 4.42 2.48 2.08
C MET A 13 3.90 2.36 0.65
N ILE A 14 2.62 2.66 0.47
CA ILE A 14 2.02 2.59 -0.86
C ILE A 14 2.64 3.65 -1.78
N GLU A 15 2.78 4.87 -1.29
CA GLU A 15 3.36 5.94 -2.08
C GLU A 15 4.80 5.65 -2.47
N LYS A 16 5.54 5.05 -1.56
CA LYS A 16 6.92 4.68 -1.84
C LYS A 16 7.01 3.62 -2.92
N ALA A 17 6.13 2.64 -2.86
CA ALA A 17 6.10 1.59 -3.87
C ALA A 17 5.76 2.17 -5.25
N ILE A 18 4.81 3.08 -5.29
CA ILE A 18 4.42 3.72 -6.54
C ILE A 18 5.58 4.55 -7.10
N GLU A 19 6.28 5.25 -6.23
CA GLU A 19 7.40 6.09 -6.64
C GLU A 19 8.56 5.27 -7.17
N ASP A 20 8.86 4.16 -6.51
CA ASP A 20 9.97 3.28 -6.89
C ASP A 20 9.62 2.35 -8.05
N HIS A 21 8.35 2.18 -8.32
CA HIS A 21 7.83 1.26 -9.35
C HIS A 21 8.18 -0.20 -9.04
N LYS A 22 8.44 -0.49 -7.78
CA LYS A 22 8.73 -1.87 -7.36
C LYS A 22 8.35 -2.04 -5.90
N ILE A 23 8.02 -3.26 -5.54
CA ILE A 23 7.60 -3.60 -4.20
C ILE A 23 8.02 -5.03 -3.91
N THR A 24 8.43 -5.29 -2.68
CA THR A 24 8.71 -6.66 -2.27
C THR A 24 7.43 -7.32 -1.80
N ARG A 25 7.43 -8.64 -1.77
CA ARG A 25 6.30 -9.38 -1.26
C ARG A 25 6.04 -9.06 0.21
N ASP A 26 7.10 -8.90 0.97
CA ASP A 26 6.99 -8.56 2.38
C ASP A 26 6.32 -7.21 2.56
N GLU A 27 6.70 -6.24 1.75
CA GLU A 27 6.10 -4.92 1.81
C GLU A 27 4.62 -4.97 1.45
N TYR A 28 4.30 -5.69 0.41
CA TYR A 28 2.92 -5.83 -0.01
C TYR A 28 2.08 -6.53 1.07
N ASP A 29 2.64 -7.59 1.65
CA ASP A 29 1.98 -8.32 2.70
C ASP A 29 1.72 -7.42 3.91
N GLN A 30 2.69 -6.59 4.27
CA GLN A 30 2.52 -5.63 5.35
C GLN A 30 1.43 -4.61 5.04
N ILE A 31 1.38 -4.14 3.81
CA ILE A 31 0.34 -3.19 3.39
C ILE A 31 -1.04 -3.81 3.56
N ILE A 32 -1.22 -5.03 3.08
CA ILE A 32 -2.49 -5.72 3.20
C ILE A 32 -2.82 -5.98 4.67
N HIS A 33 -1.83 -6.37 5.44
CA HIS A 33 -2.01 -6.64 6.85
C HIS A 33 -2.45 -5.39 7.61
N LEU A 34 -1.80 -4.27 7.33
CA LEU A 34 -2.18 -3.00 7.96
C LEU A 34 -3.58 -2.58 7.55
N ALA A 35 -3.94 -2.80 6.30
CA ALA A 35 -5.25 -2.43 5.80
C ALA A 35 -6.35 -3.25 6.46
N THR A 36 -6.09 -4.52 6.76
CA THR A 36 -7.10 -5.39 7.35
C THR A 36 -7.11 -5.33 8.87
N GLU A 37 -5.99 -4.96 9.48
CA GLU A 37 -5.85 -4.96 10.93
C GLU A 37 -6.77 -3.96 11.59
N ASP A 38 -6.92 -2.80 11.00
CA ASP A 38 -7.75 -1.75 11.57
C ASP A 38 -9.24 -2.01 11.45
N GLY A 39 -9.63 -2.86 10.54
CA GLY A 39 -11.04 -3.11 10.26
C GLY A 39 -11.73 -1.93 9.60
N HIS A 40 -11.03 -0.84 9.42
CA HIS A 40 -11.56 0.36 8.77
C HIS A 40 -10.56 0.86 7.76
N ILE A 41 -10.98 0.91 6.52
CA ILE A 41 -10.16 1.49 5.47
C ILE A 41 -10.83 2.78 5.01
N ASP A 42 -10.11 3.88 5.14
CA ASP A 42 -10.59 5.17 4.66
C ASP A 42 -10.70 5.17 3.15
N SER A 43 -11.51 6.09 2.64
CA SER A 43 -11.63 6.26 1.19
C SER A 43 -10.27 6.51 0.55
N GLN A 44 -9.45 7.32 1.19
CA GLN A 44 -8.11 7.61 0.68
C GLN A 44 -7.22 6.38 0.67
N GLU A 45 -7.25 5.62 1.74
CA GLU A 45 -6.46 4.41 1.82
C GLU A 45 -6.92 3.39 0.79
N GLN A 46 -8.22 3.28 0.64
CA GLN A 46 -8.78 2.36 -0.34
C GLN A 46 -8.40 2.77 -1.76
N ALA A 47 -8.44 4.07 -2.04
CA ALA A 47 -8.05 4.57 -3.34
C ALA A 47 -6.58 4.30 -3.62
N LEU A 48 -5.72 4.54 -2.63
CA LEU A 48 -4.29 4.28 -2.79
C LEU A 48 -4.02 2.79 -3.00
N LEU A 49 -4.69 1.95 -2.24
CA LEU A 49 -4.53 0.51 -2.38
C LEU A 49 -4.99 0.05 -3.76
N SER A 50 -6.10 0.60 -4.22
CA SER A 50 -6.63 0.29 -5.54
C SER A 50 -5.65 0.70 -6.64
N VAL A 51 -5.06 1.89 -6.51
CA VAL A 51 -4.06 2.37 -7.45
C VAL A 51 -2.86 1.44 -7.46
N LEU A 52 -2.39 1.05 -6.28
CA LEU A 52 -1.25 0.15 -6.18
C LEU A 52 -1.54 -1.18 -6.86
N GLN A 53 -2.70 -1.76 -6.58
CA GLN A 53 -3.08 -3.03 -7.17
C GLN A 53 -3.20 -2.92 -8.70
N ASP A 54 -3.73 -1.81 -9.16
CA ASP A 54 -3.86 -1.56 -10.59
C ASP A 54 -2.48 -1.46 -11.25
N MET A 55 -1.57 -0.77 -10.61
CA MET A 55 -0.22 -0.62 -11.12
C MET A 55 0.53 -1.95 -11.13
N ILE A 56 0.27 -2.80 -10.15
CA ILE A 56 0.85 -4.14 -10.16
C ILE A 56 0.27 -4.96 -11.30
N ALA A 57 -1.04 -4.86 -11.52
CA ALA A 57 -1.70 -5.61 -12.57
C ALA A 57 -1.21 -5.19 -13.96
N THR A 58 -0.92 -3.91 -14.14
CA THR A 58 -0.42 -3.39 -15.40
C THR A 58 1.11 -3.46 -15.50
N LYS A 59 1.76 -3.97 -14.46
CA LYS A 59 3.20 -4.13 -14.39
C LYS A 59 3.96 -2.81 -14.31
N LEU A 60 3.27 -1.75 -13.93
CA LEU A 60 3.94 -0.49 -13.65
C LEU A 60 4.74 -0.59 -12.35
N VAL A 61 4.23 -1.37 -11.40
CA VAL A 61 4.96 -1.71 -10.17
C VAL A 61 5.21 -3.21 -10.22
N LYS A 62 6.45 -3.61 -10.04
CA LYS A 62 6.83 -5.01 -10.14
C LYS A 62 7.21 -5.57 -8.77
N PHE A 63 6.90 -6.85 -8.58
CA PHE A 63 7.37 -7.56 -7.41
C PHE A 63 8.85 -7.88 -7.58
N VAL A 64 9.63 -7.55 -6.58
CA VAL A 64 11.05 -7.83 -6.58
C VAL A 64 11.41 -8.63 -5.35
N ALA A 65 12.54 -9.30 -5.39
CA ALA A 65 13.02 -10.04 -4.24
C ALA A 65 13.53 -9.06 -3.19
N SER A 66 13.22 -9.36 -1.94
CA SER A 66 13.68 -8.51 -0.85
C SER A 66 15.17 -8.67 -0.58
#